data_b07879f320836c8aa31f7230dfb52133
#
_entry.id   b07879f320836c8aa31f7230dfb52133
#
_cell.length_a   1.000
_cell.length_b   1.000
_cell.length_c   1.000
_cell.angle_alpha   90.00
_cell.angle_beta   90.00
_cell.angle_gamma   90.00
#
_symmetry.space_group_name_H-M   'P 1'
#
loop_
_entity.id
_entity.type
_entity.pdbx_description
1 polymer ?
#
loop_
_entity_poly.entity_id
_entity_poly.type
_entity_poly.pdbx_seq_one_letter_code
_entity_poly.pdbx_strand_id
1 'polypeptide(L)'
;MKKLFLYSSFTGNGDIVSKEFEKAGFELRKVVEKKKFPKSFFWSIMSGGFRAGFGVKGKLVNYDKDVSKYEKIVIGSPIWNGRFPPVMNAVLKETDFSNKDLTFVFYSGSGEGKKAEARVKKEFPSAKILFLKDPKKYPDELKKLKELGL
;
A
#
# COMPACT_ATOMS: atom_id res chain seq x y z
N MET A 1 0.26 -1.33 -22.77
CA MET A 1 -0.41 -1.42 -21.47
C MET A 1 0.27 -0.49 -20.48
N LYS A 2 -0.48 0.46 -19.91
CA LYS A 2 0.06 1.32 -18.86
C LYS A 2 -0.12 0.67 -17.50
N LYS A 3 0.94 0.76 -16.67
CA LYS A 3 1.01 0.15 -15.35
C LYS A 3 1.26 1.22 -14.29
N LEU A 4 0.57 1.14 -13.17
CA LEU A 4 0.68 2.09 -12.06
C LEU A 4 1.08 1.40 -10.78
N PHE A 5 2.06 1.95 -10.08
CA PHE A 5 2.33 1.66 -8.68
C PHE A 5 1.82 2.82 -7.82
N LEU A 6 0.69 2.59 -7.16
CA LEU A 6 0.00 3.56 -6.30
C LEU A 6 0.30 3.19 -4.85
N TYR A 7 1.02 4.04 -4.13
CA TYR A 7 1.55 3.63 -2.84
C TYR A 7 1.62 4.74 -1.80
N SER A 8 1.65 4.32 -0.54
CA SER A 8 2.03 5.16 0.58
C SER A 8 3.29 4.60 1.27
N SER A 9 4.05 5.47 1.91
CA SER A 9 5.25 5.10 2.64
C SER A 9 5.35 5.93 3.90
N PHE A 10 5.61 5.29 5.03
CA PHE A 10 5.72 5.94 6.33
C PHE A 10 7.13 5.90 6.88
N THR A 11 7.79 4.73 6.79
CA THR A 11 9.15 4.51 7.30
C THR A 11 10.19 4.38 6.21
N GLY A 12 9.79 4.59 4.94
CA GLY A 12 10.65 4.45 3.77
C GLY A 12 10.54 3.11 3.04
N ASN A 13 9.80 2.14 3.57
CA ASN A 13 9.60 0.84 2.92
C ASN A 13 8.94 0.98 1.54
N GLY A 14 7.89 1.79 1.45
CA GLY A 14 7.21 2.04 0.18
C GLY A 14 8.11 2.72 -0.84
N ASP A 15 8.95 3.64 -0.41
CA ASP A 15 9.90 4.34 -1.29
C ASP A 15 10.98 3.39 -1.84
N ILE A 16 11.42 2.40 -1.05
CA ILE A 16 12.35 1.37 -1.50
C ILE A 16 11.68 0.46 -2.52
N VAL A 17 10.48 -0.01 -2.23
CA VAL A 17 9.70 -0.88 -3.12
C VAL A 17 9.38 -0.15 -4.43
N SER A 18 9.06 1.14 -4.38
CA SER A 18 8.71 1.92 -5.57
C SER A 18 9.82 1.95 -6.63
N LYS A 19 11.08 1.93 -6.20
CA LYS A 19 12.22 1.90 -7.13
C LYS A 19 12.24 0.63 -7.99
N GLU A 20 11.85 -0.50 -7.43
CA GLU A 20 11.78 -1.75 -8.19
C GLU A 20 10.64 -1.71 -9.22
N PHE A 21 9.51 -1.13 -8.86
CA PHE A 21 8.40 -0.93 -9.81
C PHE A 21 8.76 0.08 -10.91
N GLU A 22 9.47 1.16 -10.58
CA GLU A 22 9.95 2.13 -11.57
C GLU A 22 10.86 1.47 -12.59
N LYS A 23 11.82 0.66 -12.14
CA LYS A 23 12.70 -0.13 -13.02
C LYS A 23 11.91 -1.08 -13.93
N ALA A 24 10.79 -1.60 -13.46
CA ALA A 24 9.91 -2.48 -14.22
C ALA A 24 8.92 -1.73 -15.15
N GLY A 25 9.06 -0.42 -15.29
CA GLY A 25 8.26 0.39 -16.21
C GLY A 25 6.90 0.81 -15.68
N PHE A 26 6.69 0.79 -14.37
CA PHE A 26 5.48 1.33 -13.76
C PHE A 26 5.59 2.85 -13.59
N GLU A 27 4.50 3.55 -13.86
CA GLU A 27 4.35 4.92 -13.39
C GLU A 27 4.16 4.88 -11.86
N LEU A 28 4.74 5.86 -11.16
CA LEU A 28 4.66 5.93 -9.70
C LEU A 28 3.67 7.02 -9.29
N ARG A 29 2.80 6.68 -8.34
CA ARG A 29 1.91 7.65 -7.71
C ARG A 29 1.96 7.45 -6.20
N LYS A 30 2.71 8.31 -5.53
CA LYS A 30 2.79 8.31 -4.07
C LYS A 30 1.62 9.11 -3.51
N VAL A 31 0.88 8.51 -2.58
CA VAL A 31 -0.19 9.21 -1.87
C VAL A 31 0.33 9.69 -0.53
N VAL A 32 0.01 10.94 -0.22
CA VAL A 32 0.48 11.62 0.99
C VAL A 32 -0.72 12.11 1.77
N GLU A 33 -0.71 11.88 3.07
CA GLU A 33 -1.75 12.39 3.95
C GLU A 33 -1.56 13.88 4.21
N LYS A 34 -2.65 14.65 4.18
CA LYS A 34 -2.63 16.09 4.43
C LYS A 34 -2.13 16.44 5.84
N LYS A 35 -2.42 15.60 6.83
CA LYS A 35 -1.98 15.75 8.20
C LYS A 35 -0.92 14.71 8.52
N LYS A 36 0.33 15.18 8.71
CA LYS A 36 1.42 14.30 9.16
C LYS A 36 1.23 13.97 10.63
N PHE A 37 1.30 12.68 10.95
CA PHE A 37 1.32 12.24 12.33
C PHE A 37 2.72 12.39 12.94
N PRO A 38 2.83 12.79 14.24
CA PRO A 38 4.12 12.75 14.95
C PRO A 38 4.68 11.34 15.01
N LYS A 39 6.01 11.23 15.10
CA LYS A 39 6.65 9.90 15.26
C LYS A 39 6.14 9.14 16.49
N SER A 40 5.85 9.84 17.59
CA SER A 40 5.27 9.24 18.80
C SER A 40 3.92 8.59 18.53
N PHE A 41 3.07 9.20 17.72
CA PHE A 41 1.79 8.64 17.32
C PHE A 41 1.99 7.38 16.47
N PHE A 42 2.94 7.40 15.55
CA PHE A 42 3.30 6.24 14.74
C PHE A 42 3.72 5.04 15.61
N TRP A 43 4.57 5.28 16.60
CA TRP A 43 5.01 4.24 17.53
C TRP A 43 3.85 3.69 18.37
N SER A 44 2.90 4.53 18.78
CA SER A 44 1.68 4.10 19.46
C SER A 44 0.87 3.14 18.62
N ILE A 45 0.74 3.43 17.32
CA ILE A 45 0.03 2.55 16.37
C ILE A 45 0.77 1.22 16.22
N MET A 46 2.08 1.26 16.04
CA MET A 46 2.91 0.06 15.86
C MET A 46 2.93 -0.84 17.10
N SER A 47 2.82 -0.26 18.28
CA SER A 47 2.73 -1.00 19.56
C SER A 47 1.34 -1.57 19.86
N GLY A 48 0.35 -1.31 18.99
CA GLY A 48 -1.03 -1.78 19.16
C GLY A 48 -1.88 -0.92 20.11
N GLY A 49 -1.35 0.23 20.56
CA GLY A 49 -2.08 1.14 21.46
C GLY A 49 -3.12 2.02 20.78
N PHE A 50 -3.14 2.08 19.47
CA PHE A 50 -4.10 2.86 18.70
C PHE A 50 -4.80 2.01 17.66
N ARG A 51 -6.11 2.16 17.55
CA ARG A 51 -6.90 1.45 16.54
C ARG A 51 -6.91 2.22 15.23
N ALA A 52 -5.79 2.14 14.49
CA ALA A 52 -5.74 2.70 13.16
C ALA A 52 -6.78 2.03 12.28
N GLY A 53 -7.56 2.82 11.62
CA GLY A 53 -8.26 2.36 10.46
C GLY A 53 -9.52 1.54 10.67
N PHE A 54 -10.33 1.79 11.66
CA PHE A 54 -11.73 1.31 11.64
C PHE A 54 -12.50 1.76 10.37
N GLY A 55 -11.83 1.78 9.21
CA GLY A 55 -12.37 2.34 7.99
C GLY A 55 -12.29 3.87 7.94
N VAL A 56 -11.58 4.50 8.87
CA VAL A 56 -11.40 5.95 8.92
C VAL A 56 -10.54 6.38 7.74
N LYS A 57 -11.04 7.35 6.97
CA LYS A 57 -10.30 7.95 5.87
C LYS A 57 -9.34 9.02 6.36
N GLY A 58 -8.12 9.01 5.85
CA GLY A 58 -7.24 10.16 5.89
C GLY A 58 -7.66 11.21 4.85
N LYS A 59 -7.16 12.44 5.00
CA LYS A 59 -7.27 13.47 3.97
C LYS A 59 -6.04 13.40 3.07
N LEU A 60 -6.24 13.35 1.77
CA LEU A 60 -5.18 13.24 0.78
C LEU A 60 -4.73 14.60 0.26
N VAL A 61 -3.42 14.76 0.03
CA VAL A 61 -2.84 15.96 -0.58
C VAL A 61 -2.79 15.76 -2.09
N ASN A 62 -3.49 16.61 -2.84
CA ASN A 62 -3.46 16.65 -4.31
C ASN A 62 -3.51 15.26 -4.96
N TYR A 63 -4.36 14.39 -4.44
CA TYR A 63 -4.48 13.03 -4.94
C TYR A 63 -5.26 12.99 -6.24
N ASP A 64 -4.60 12.52 -7.29
CA ASP A 64 -5.25 12.21 -8.56
C ASP A 64 -5.87 10.80 -8.48
N LYS A 65 -7.18 10.74 -8.41
CA LYS A 65 -7.94 9.49 -8.33
C LYS A 65 -8.24 8.87 -9.70
N ASP A 66 -7.89 9.54 -10.80
CA ASP A 66 -8.10 9.01 -12.13
C ASP A 66 -7.07 7.92 -12.45
N VAL A 67 -7.54 6.70 -12.58
CA VAL A 67 -6.76 5.53 -12.96
C VAL A 67 -7.22 4.92 -14.28
N SER A 68 -8.07 5.63 -15.03
CA SER A 68 -8.71 5.11 -16.24
C SER A 68 -7.72 4.59 -17.29
N LYS A 69 -6.57 5.26 -17.44
CA LYS A 69 -5.54 4.90 -18.43
C LYS A 69 -4.69 3.68 -18.08
N TYR A 70 -4.82 3.16 -16.85
CA TYR A 70 -4.02 2.02 -16.40
C TYR A 70 -4.83 0.73 -16.43
N GLU A 71 -4.24 -0.32 -16.95
CA GLU A 71 -4.85 -1.65 -16.94
C GLU A 71 -4.38 -2.47 -15.73
N LYS A 72 -3.10 -2.34 -15.38
CA LYS A 72 -2.50 -3.01 -14.23
C LYS A 72 -2.14 -1.99 -13.15
N ILE A 73 -2.66 -2.23 -11.94
CA ILE A 73 -2.42 -1.35 -10.80
C ILE A 73 -1.89 -2.20 -9.64
N VAL A 74 -0.74 -1.82 -9.13
CA VAL A 74 -0.21 -2.39 -7.89
C VAL A 74 -0.37 -1.35 -6.79
N ILE A 75 -1.00 -1.74 -5.71
CA ILE A 75 -1.25 -0.89 -4.55
C ILE A 75 -0.27 -1.28 -3.46
N GLY A 76 0.65 -0.37 -3.12
CA GLY A 76 1.63 -0.55 -2.07
C GLY A 76 1.19 0.14 -0.77
N SER A 77 1.17 -0.59 0.33
CA SER A 77 0.71 -0.05 1.60
C SER A 77 1.48 -0.61 2.80
N PRO A 78 1.86 0.24 3.76
CA PRO A 78 2.23 -0.25 5.07
C PRO A 78 1.01 -0.87 5.76
N ILE A 79 1.26 -1.64 6.81
CA ILE A 79 0.23 -2.22 7.66
C ILE A 79 0.29 -1.57 9.03
N TRP A 80 -0.83 -1.03 9.48
CA TRP A 80 -0.98 -0.44 10.79
C TRP A 80 -1.97 -1.27 11.62
N ASN A 81 -1.45 -1.92 12.66
CA ASN A 81 -2.25 -2.80 13.52
C ASN A 81 -3.06 -3.84 12.72
N GLY A 82 -2.41 -4.48 11.75
CA GLY A 82 -3.01 -5.49 10.87
C GLY A 82 -3.93 -4.94 9.79
N ARG A 83 -4.07 -3.62 9.65
CA ARG A 83 -5.03 -2.94 8.76
C ARG A 83 -4.35 -1.94 7.82
N PHE A 84 -5.10 -1.46 6.85
CA PHE A 84 -4.69 -0.31 6.05
C PHE A 84 -4.60 0.95 6.90
N PRO A 85 -3.58 1.81 6.67
CA PRO A 85 -3.57 3.13 7.29
C PRO A 85 -4.68 4.02 6.72
N PRO A 86 -5.06 5.09 7.43
CA PRO A 86 -6.15 5.99 6.99
C PRO A 86 -5.98 6.53 5.57
N VAL A 87 -4.74 6.86 5.16
CA VAL A 87 -4.45 7.34 3.81
C VAL A 87 -4.84 6.33 2.74
N MET A 88 -4.63 5.05 2.97
CA MET A 88 -4.99 4.01 2.02
C MET A 88 -6.48 3.68 2.07
N ASN A 89 -7.13 3.83 3.21
CA ASN A 89 -8.59 3.75 3.28
C ASN A 89 -9.24 4.82 2.38
N ALA A 90 -8.69 6.03 2.37
CA ALA A 90 -9.14 7.10 1.48
C ALA A 90 -8.95 6.73 0.00
N VAL A 91 -7.78 6.21 -0.35
CA VAL A 91 -7.49 5.75 -1.73
C VAL A 91 -8.50 4.70 -2.18
N LEU A 92 -8.73 3.67 -1.36
CA LEU A 92 -9.64 2.57 -1.71
C LEU A 92 -11.08 3.05 -1.86
N LYS A 93 -11.48 4.09 -1.15
CA LYS A 93 -12.83 4.61 -1.21
C LYS A 93 -13.06 5.62 -2.34
N GLU A 94 -12.04 6.42 -2.66
CA GLU A 94 -12.15 7.52 -3.64
C GLU A 94 -11.82 7.11 -5.07
N THR A 95 -11.18 5.95 -5.24
CA THR A 95 -10.70 5.48 -6.54
C THR A 95 -11.55 4.33 -7.06
N ASP A 96 -11.96 4.42 -8.31
CA ASP A 96 -12.65 3.32 -8.99
C ASP A 96 -11.64 2.36 -9.60
N PHE A 97 -11.53 1.19 -9.01
CA PHE A 97 -10.66 0.10 -9.47
C PHE A 97 -11.40 -0.96 -10.30
N SER A 98 -12.61 -0.68 -10.75
CA SER A 98 -13.39 -1.63 -11.55
C SER A 98 -12.64 -2.03 -12.83
N ASN A 99 -12.68 -3.31 -13.15
CA ASN A 99 -12.06 -3.88 -14.37
C ASN A 99 -10.54 -3.67 -14.46
N LYS A 100 -9.85 -3.53 -13.33
CA LYS A 100 -8.39 -3.42 -13.26
C LYS A 100 -7.75 -4.73 -12.81
N ASP A 101 -6.58 -5.04 -13.35
CA ASP A 101 -5.72 -6.10 -12.81
C ASP A 101 -5.02 -5.55 -11.56
N LEU A 102 -5.53 -5.95 -10.39
CA LEU A 102 -5.06 -5.45 -9.10
C LEU A 102 -4.10 -6.42 -8.41
N THR A 103 -3.06 -5.84 -7.84
CA THR A 103 -2.15 -6.54 -6.91
C THR A 103 -1.93 -5.63 -5.71
N PHE A 104 -1.95 -6.21 -4.52
CA PHE A 104 -1.61 -5.51 -3.28
C PHE A 104 -0.24 -5.97 -2.80
N VAL A 105 0.64 -5.04 -2.55
CA VAL A 105 1.96 -5.28 -1.95
C VAL A 105 1.98 -4.59 -0.59
N PHE A 106 2.00 -5.39 0.46
CA PHE A 106 2.07 -4.91 1.83
C PHE A 106 3.49 -5.00 2.36
N TYR A 107 3.92 -4.00 3.09
CA TYR A 107 5.18 -4.02 3.81
C TYR A 107 4.91 -3.74 5.29
N SER A 108 5.21 -4.72 6.12
CA SER A 108 4.95 -4.69 7.55
C SER A 108 6.15 -5.23 8.34
N GLY A 109 6.24 -4.86 9.60
CA GLY A 109 7.31 -5.33 10.48
C GLY A 109 7.29 -6.83 10.73
N SER A 110 6.10 -7.44 10.70
CA SER A 110 5.91 -8.89 10.90
C SER A 110 5.89 -9.70 9.60
N GLY A 111 5.71 -9.06 8.45
CA GLY A 111 5.49 -9.73 7.17
C GLY A 111 4.05 -10.25 7.00
N GLU A 112 3.11 -9.76 7.79
CA GLU A 112 1.71 -10.13 7.71
C GLU A 112 0.77 -8.97 8.06
N GLY A 113 -0.52 -9.12 7.73
CA GLY A 113 -1.56 -8.14 8.02
C GLY A 113 -2.93 -8.75 7.77
N LYS A 114 -3.39 -9.58 8.73
CA LYS A 114 -4.58 -10.44 8.54
C LYS A 114 -5.86 -9.67 8.22
N LYS A 115 -6.08 -8.52 8.84
CA LYS A 115 -7.30 -7.73 8.62
C LYS A 115 -7.31 -7.04 7.26
N ALA A 116 -6.16 -6.51 6.84
CA ALA A 116 -5.99 -5.94 5.50
C ALA A 116 -6.15 -7.03 4.43
N GLU A 117 -5.53 -8.19 4.63
CA GLU A 117 -5.66 -9.34 3.73
C GLU A 117 -7.13 -9.79 3.60
N ALA A 118 -7.84 -9.93 4.71
CA ALA A 118 -9.25 -10.32 4.71
C ALA A 118 -10.12 -9.31 3.96
N ARG A 119 -9.85 -8.02 4.12
CA ARG A 119 -10.55 -6.96 3.41
C ARG A 119 -10.31 -7.02 1.90
N VAL A 120 -9.07 -7.23 1.47
CA VAL A 120 -8.75 -7.37 0.04
C VAL A 120 -9.48 -8.58 -0.55
N LYS A 121 -9.44 -9.72 0.12
CA LYS A 121 -10.14 -10.92 -0.36
C LYS A 121 -11.65 -10.73 -0.47
N LYS A 122 -12.23 -9.91 0.40
CA LYS A 122 -13.67 -9.60 0.37
C LYS A 122 -14.03 -8.59 -0.72
N GLU A 123 -13.28 -7.48 -0.81
CA GLU A 123 -13.62 -6.36 -1.71
C GLU A 123 -13.03 -6.54 -3.12
N PHE A 124 -11.90 -7.23 -3.24
CA PHE A 124 -11.16 -7.44 -4.49
C PHE A 124 -10.77 -8.92 -4.63
N PRO A 125 -11.72 -9.84 -4.78
CA PRO A 125 -11.45 -11.29 -4.70
C PRO A 125 -10.49 -11.81 -5.78
N SER A 126 -10.33 -11.10 -6.89
CA SER A 126 -9.40 -11.47 -7.97
C SER A 126 -7.99 -10.88 -7.80
N ALA A 127 -7.79 -10.01 -6.81
CA ALA A 127 -6.51 -9.36 -6.60
C ALA A 127 -5.47 -10.33 -6.04
N LYS A 128 -4.23 -10.15 -6.48
CA LYS A 128 -3.08 -10.83 -5.90
C LYS A 128 -2.62 -10.09 -4.65
N ILE A 129 -2.06 -10.81 -3.70
CA ILE A 129 -1.54 -10.23 -2.44
C ILE A 129 -0.11 -10.74 -2.22
N LEU A 130 0.79 -9.81 -1.93
CA LEU A 130 2.17 -10.10 -1.58
C LEU A 130 2.55 -9.36 -0.30
N PHE A 131 3.13 -10.06 0.67
CA PHE A 131 3.65 -9.45 1.89
C PHE A 131 5.18 -9.41 1.86
N LEU A 132 5.74 -8.25 2.21
CA LEU A 132 7.16 -8.03 2.40
C LEU A 132 7.43 -7.68 3.86
N LYS A 133 8.35 -8.40 4.49
CA LYS A 133 8.73 -8.13 5.86
C LYS A 133 9.80 -7.05 5.90
N ASP A 134 9.43 -5.83 6.27
CA ASP A 134 10.32 -4.69 6.48
C ASP A 134 11.49 -4.65 5.46
N PRO A 135 11.22 -4.40 4.17
CA PRO A 135 12.24 -4.49 3.13
C PRO A 135 13.39 -3.49 3.30
N LYS A 136 13.21 -2.42 4.06
CA LYS A 136 14.27 -1.50 4.43
C LYS A 136 15.31 -2.19 5.33
N LYS A 137 14.85 -2.99 6.27
CA LYS A 137 15.71 -3.76 7.18
C LYS A 137 16.18 -5.08 6.56
N TYR A 138 15.35 -5.69 5.74
CA TYR A 138 15.61 -6.97 5.09
C TYR A 138 15.51 -6.83 3.56
N PRO A 139 16.57 -6.31 2.89
CA PRO A 139 16.52 -6.04 1.44
C PRO A 139 16.25 -7.28 0.58
N ASP A 140 16.57 -8.47 1.06
CA ASP A 140 16.31 -9.72 0.35
C ASP A 140 14.81 -9.99 0.16
N GLU A 141 13.96 -9.37 0.95
CA GLU A 141 12.51 -9.45 0.79
C GLU A 141 12.05 -8.92 -0.57
N LEU A 142 12.79 -7.97 -1.16
CA LEU A 142 12.49 -7.43 -2.49
C LEU A 142 12.53 -8.51 -3.60
N LYS A 143 13.24 -9.61 -3.38
CA LYS A 143 13.29 -10.73 -4.33
C LYS A 143 11.92 -11.37 -4.56
N LYS A 144 11.01 -11.27 -3.57
CA LYS A 144 9.63 -11.76 -3.70
C LYS A 144 8.84 -11.03 -4.79
N LEU A 145 9.25 -9.82 -5.15
CA LEU A 145 8.60 -9.07 -6.23
C LEU A 145 8.67 -9.78 -7.58
N LYS A 146 9.62 -10.70 -7.76
CA LYS A 146 9.71 -11.57 -8.95
C LYS A 146 8.45 -12.43 -9.13
N GLU A 147 7.75 -12.76 -8.05
CA GLU A 147 6.47 -13.48 -8.10
C GLU A 147 5.39 -12.70 -8.85
N LEU A 148 5.56 -11.39 -8.98
CA LEU A 148 4.68 -10.49 -9.71
C LEU A 148 5.13 -10.27 -11.16
N GLY A 149 6.21 -10.92 -11.59
CA GLY A 149 6.77 -10.75 -12.93
C GLY A 149 7.63 -9.51 -13.11
N LEU A 150 8.24 -9.01 -12.02
CA LEU A 150 9.17 -7.87 -12.05
C LEU A 150 10.61 -8.32 -12.23
#